data_92450795322aabc3d77c691afeee3547
#
_entry.id   92450795322aabc3d77c691afeee3547
#
_cell.length_a   1.000
_cell.length_b   1.000
_cell.length_c   1.000
_cell.angle_alpha   90.00
_cell.angle_beta   90.00
_cell.angle_gamma   90.00
#
_symmetry.space_group_name_H-M   'P 1'
#
loop_
_entity.id
_entity.type
_entity.pdbx_description
1 polymer ?
#
loop_
_entity_poly.entity_id
_entity_poly.type
_entity_poly.pdbx_seq_one_letter_code
_entity_poly.pdbx_strand_id
1 'polypeptide(L)'
;MNNFIALEKKIKRTIFLGTSCIYPKFAKNPIKEEYLLTGKLEKTNQSYAIAKIAGIKLCEALYEDDNLDIVCLMPTNIYGTNDNFDKFNGHVIPAMISKFLSAKRKKLRSINLLGTGKPIREFLHASDLAKSIIMSLKFPKKKLSK
;
A
#
# COMPACT_ATOMS: atom_id res chain seq x y z
N MET A 1 -11.24 -15.41 1.37
CA MET A 1 -12.64 -15.64 0.93
C MET A 1 -12.90 -15.17 -0.51
N ASN A 2 -12.37 -14.04 -0.98
CA ASN A 2 -12.59 -13.58 -2.36
C ASN A 2 -11.87 -14.40 -3.44
N ASN A 3 -10.83 -15.16 -3.13
CA ASN A 3 -10.06 -15.94 -4.10
C ASN A 3 -10.78 -17.22 -4.55
N PHE A 4 -11.63 -17.83 -3.68
CA PHE A 4 -12.51 -18.95 -4.08
C PHE A 4 -13.54 -18.52 -5.13
N ILE A 5 -14.03 -17.27 -5.04
CA ILE A 5 -14.94 -16.70 -6.04
C ILE A 5 -14.24 -16.55 -7.39
N ALA A 6 -12.94 -16.25 -7.41
CA ALA A 6 -12.18 -16.13 -8.66
C ALA A 6 -12.06 -17.47 -9.41
N LEU A 7 -11.88 -18.58 -8.69
CA LEU A 7 -11.88 -19.94 -9.24
C LEU A 7 -13.24 -20.30 -9.82
N GLU A 8 -14.31 -20.15 -9.03
CA GLU A 8 -15.68 -20.49 -9.45
C GLU A 8 -16.17 -19.65 -10.65
N LYS A 9 -15.83 -18.35 -10.69
CA LYS A 9 -16.32 -17.41 -11.70
C LYS A 9 -15.43 -17.31 -12.93
N LYS A 10 -14.36 -18.09 -13.06
CA LYS A 10 -13.40 -18.06 -14.18
C LYS A 10 -12.89 -16.64 -14.46
N ILE A 11 -12.52 -15.92 -13.41
CA ILE A 11 -11.97 -14.56 -13.50
C ILE A 11 -10.63 -14.63 -14.23
N LYS A 12 -10.44 -13.82 -15.28
CA LYS A 12 -9.22 -13.85 -16.10
C LYS A 12 -7.99 -13.37 -15.36
N ARG A 13 -8.12 -12.34 -14.52
CA ARG A 13 -7.04 -11.77 -13.72
C ARG A 13 -7.58 -11.12 -12.46
N THR A 14 -6.86 -11.29 -11.35
CA THR A 14 -7.13 -10.64 -10.07
C THR A 14 -5.97 -9.74 -9.70
N ILE A 15 -6.26 -8.54 -9.19
CA ILE A 15 -5.25 -7.66 -8.60
C ILE A 15 -5.44 -7.68 -7.08
N PHE A 16 -4.40 -8.07 -6.35
CA PHE A 16 -4.35 -7.97 -4.90
C PHE A 16 -3.54 -6.73 -4.49
N LEU A 17 -4.14 -5.85 -3.72
CA LEU A 17 -3.43 -4.68 -3.18
C LEU A 17 -2.78 -5.06 -1.85
N GLY A 18 -1.47 -5.25 -1.88
CA GLY A 18 -0.62 -5.35 -0.72
C GLY A 18 -0.33 -3.97 -0.12
N THR A 19 0.83 -3.81 0.46
CA THR A 19 1.30 -2.54 1.06
C THR A 19 2.81 -2.60 1.27
N SER A 20 3.50 -1.49 1.23
CA SER A 20 4.92 -1.41 1.61
C SER A 20 5.18 -1.74 3.10
N CYS A 21 4.15 -1.72 3.95
CA CYS A 21 4.26 -2.06 5.37
C CYS A 21 4.57 -3.54 5.65
N ILE A 22 4.51 -4.42 4.64
CA ILE A 22 4.82 -5.86 4.76
C ILE A 22 6.32 -6.14 4.90
N TYR A 23 7.16 -5.18 4.55
CA TYR A 23 8.61 -5.33 4.62
C TYR A 23 9.15 -5.07 6.04
N PRO A 24 10.29 -5.67 6.38
CA PRO A 24 10.92 -5.44 7.68
C PRO A 24 11.15 -3.95 7.96
N LYS A 25 10.98 -3.55 9.22
CA LYS A 25 11.20 -2.17 9.68
C LYS A 25 12.56 -1.59 9.26
N PHE A 26 13.59 -2.42 9.23
CA PHE A 26 14.97 -2.04 8.91
C PHE A 26 15.45 -2.64 7.58
N ALA A 27 14.53 -2.89 6.65
CA ALA A 27 14.89 -3.32 5.31
C ALA A 27 15.82 -2.30 4.65
N LYS A 28 16.84 -2.80 3.94
CA LYS A 28 17.78 -1.95 3.18
C LYS A 28 17.07 -1.28 2.00
N ASN A 29 17.37 -0.01 1.77
CA ASN A 29 16.88 0.70 0.58
C ASN A 29 17.84 0.55 -0.61
N PRO A 30 17.34 0.42 -1.84
CA PRO A 30 15.91 0.23 -2.18
C PRO A 30 15.36 -1.10 -1.69
N ILE A 31 14.10 -1.11 -1.23
CA ILE A 31 13.43 -2.33 -0.76
C ILE A 31 13.20 -3.25 -1.98
N LYS A 32 13.56 -4.53 -1.81
CA LYS A 32 13.34 -5.58 -2.81
C LYS A 32 12.26 -6.56 -2.35
N GLU A 33 11.57 -7.19 -3.28
CA GLU A 33 10.52 -8.16 -2.98
C GLU A 33 11.02 -9.35 -2.13
N GLU A 34 12.26 -9.79 -2.36
CA GLU A 34 12.94 -10.85 -1.60
C GLU A 34 13.12 -10.56 -0.10
N TYR A 35 12.91 -9.31 0.33
CA TYR A 35 13.01 -8.93 1.74
C TYR A 35 11.74 -9.25 2.54
N LEU A 36 10.70 -9.75 1.88
CA LEU A 36 9.49 -10.20 2.56
C LEU A 36 9.82 -11.30 3.58
N LEU A 37 9.34 -11.15 4.82
CA LEU A 37 9.55 -12.09 5.94
C LEU A 37 11.00 -12.26 6.41
N THR A 38 11.94 -11.43 6.01
CA THR A 38 13.36 -11.53 6.43
C THR A 38 13.67 -10.85 7.76
N GLY A 39 12.70 -10.19 8.40
CA GLY A 39 12.92 -9.48 9.66
C GLY A 39 11.65 -8.98 10.34
N LYS A 40 11.84 -8.28 11.46
CA LYS A 40 10.73 -7.79 12.30
C LYS A 40 9.96 -6.66 11.60
N LEU A 41 8.63 -6.75 11.64
CA LEU A 41 7.73 -5.71 11.15
C LEU A 41 7.68 -4.50 12.10
N GLU A 42 7.19 -3.37 11.60
CA GLU A 42 6.88 -2.20 12.43
C GLU A 42 5.72 -2.51 13.38
N LYS A 43 5.94 -2.34 14.68
CA LYS A 43 4.98 -2.73 15.73
C LYS A 43 3.63 -2.01 15.60
N THR A 44 3.63 -0.75 15.19
CA THR A 44 2.43 0.10 15.17
C THR A 44 1.39 -0.35 14.13
N ASN A 45 1.80 -1.09 13.10
CA ASN A 45 0.92 -1.59 12.05
C ASN A 45 1.11 -3.11 11.78
N GLN A 46 1.69 -3.82 12.74
CA GLN A 46 2.06 -5.22 12.58
C GLN A 46 0.87 -6.12 12.22
N SER A 47 -0.27 -5.96 12.86
CA SER A 47 -1.48 -6.76 12.58
C SER A 47 -1.96 -6.56 11.13
N TYR A 48 -1.95 -5.32 10.66
CA TYR A 48 -2.29 -4.98 9.28
C TYR A 48 -1.29 -5.60 8.29
N ALA A 49 0.00 -5.48 8.58
CA ALA A 49 1.05 -6.05 7.75
C ALA A 49 0.94 -7.58 7.65
N ILE A 50 0.70 -8.28 8.77
CA ILE A 50 0.50 -9.74 8.80
C ILE A 50 -0.70 -10.14 7.95
N ALA A 51 -1.83 -9.44 8.05
CA ALA A 51 -3.00 -9.74 7.23
C ALA A 51 -2.70 -9.60 5.73
N LYS A 52 -1.92 -8.58 5.33
CA LYS A 52 -1.50 -8.37 3.94
C LYS A 52 -0.49 -9.42 3.47
N ILE A 53 0.46 -9.82 4.33
CA ILE A 53 1.39 -10.93 4.04
C ILE A 53 0.63 -12.24 3.81
N ALA A 54 -0.32 -12.57 4.68
CA ALA A 54 -1.15 -13.77 4.51
C ALA A 54 -1.91 -13.75 3.17
N GLY A 55 -2.47 -12.60 2.78
CA GLY A 55 -3.12 -12.45 1.48
C GLY A 55 -2.18 -12.65 0.29
N ILE A 56 -0.94 -12.13 0.37
CA ILE A 56 0.08 -12.33 -0.68
C ILE A 56 0.46 -13.80 -0.78
N LYS A 57 0.73 -14.46 0.36
CA LYS A 57 1.09 -15.89 0.38
C LYS A 57 -0.05 -16.78 -0.13
N LEU A 58 -1.30 -16.41 0.15
CA LEU A 58 -2.44 -17.08 -0.47
C LEU A 58 -2.48 -16.86 -2.00
N CYS A 59 -2.18 -15.65 -2.47
CA CYS A 59 -2.08 -15.38 -3.91
C CYS A 59 -1.00 -16.21 -4.60
N GLU A 60 0.17 -16.34 -3.96
CA GLU A 60 1.27 -17.20 -4.43
C GLU A 60 0.81 -18.66 -4.53
N ALA A 61 0.22 -19.22 -3.48
CA ALA A 61 -0.28 -20.61 -3.48
C ALA A 61 -1.33 -20.84 -4.59
N LEU A 62 -2.29 -19.95 -4.74
CA LEU A 62 -3.31 -20.06 -5.80
C LEU A 62 -2.72 -19.91 -7.22
N TYR A 63 -1.64 -19.16 -7.38
CA TYR A 63 -0.91 -19.09 -8.64
C TYR A 63 -0.21 -20.41 -8.94
N GLU A 64 0.46 -21.01 -7.95
CA GLU A 64 1.23 -22.24 -8.08
C GLU A 64 0.32 -23.47 -8.26
N ASP A 65 -0.73 -23.59 -7.43
CA ASP A 65 -1.59 -24.77 -7.40
C ASP A 65 -2.69 -24.75 -8.48
N ASP A 66 -3.32 -23.57 -8.68
CA ASP A 66 -4.50 -23.41 -9.54
C ASP A 66 -4.23 -22.61 -10.81
N ASN A 67 -2.97 -22.17 -11.03
CA ASN A 67 -2.56 -21.34 -12.17
C ASN A 67 -3.43 -20.08 -12.35
N LEU A 68 -3.96 -19.54 -11.24
CA LEU A 68 -4.70 -18.28 -11.28
C LEU A 68 -3.80 -17.11 -11.66
N ASP A 69 -4.28 -16.26 -12.55
CA ASP A 69 -3.55 -15.05 -12.93
C ASP A 69 -3.79 -13.94 -11.90
N ILE A 70 -2.91 -13.85 -10.91
CA ILE A 70 -2.97 -12.89 -9.81
C ILE A 70 -1.74 -12.00 -9.83
N VAL A 71 -1.94 -10.69 -9.71
CA VAL A 71 -0.88 -9.69 -9.58
C VAL A 71 -0.99 -9.01 -8.22
N CYS A 72 0.08 -9.05 -7.43
CA CYS A 72 0.17 -8.34 -6.17
C CYS A 72 0.87 -7.00 -6.38
N LEU A 73 0.19 -5.89 -6.09
CA LEU A 73 0.77 -4.55 -6.14
C LEU A 73 1.08 -4.06 -4.72
N MET A 74 2.28 -3.49 -4.52
CA MET A 74 2.75 -2.97 -3.22
C MET A 74 2.78 -1.44 -3.24
N PRO A 75 1.62 -0.76 -3.15
CA PRO A 75 1.60 0.70 -3.18
C PRO A 75 2.31 1.29 -1.95
N THR A 76 2.89 2.47 -2.15
CA THR A 76 3.46 3.30 -1.08
C THR A 76 2.35 4.04 -0.32
N ASN A 77 2.66 5.18 0.33
CA ASN A 77 1.63 5.95 1.04
C ASN A 77 0.66 6.61 0.05
N ILE A 78 -0.56 6.15 0.03
CA ILE A 78 -1.60 6.65 -0.86
C ILE A 78 -2.21 7.92 -0.24
N TYR A 79 -2.50 8.90 -1.09
CA TYR A 79 -3.26 10.10 -0.74
C TYR A 79 -4.17 10.52 -1.89
N GLY A 80 -5.19 11.34 -1.60
CA GLY A 80 -6.07 11.84 -2.65
C GLY A 80 -7.31 12.52 -2.14
N THR A 81 -8.22 12.82 -3.07
CA THR A 81 -9.53 13.40 -2.78
C THR A 81 -10.34 12.43 -1.91
N ASN A 82 -11.10 12.95 -0.96
CA ASN A 82 -11.93 12.18 0.00
C ASN A 82 -11.13 11.32 1.01
N ASP A 83 -9.84 11.59 1.18
CA ASP A 83 -9.04 10.97 2.24
C ASP A 83 -9.50 11.45 3.64
N ASN A 84 -8.99 10.80 4.69
CA ASN A 84 -9.27 11.22 6.06
C ASN A 84 -8.43 12.45 6.44
N PHE A 85 -9.04 13.64 6.42
CA PHE A 85 -8.40 14.91 6.79
C PHE A 85 -8.40 15.21 8.30
N ASP A 86 -8.58 14.20 9.14
CA ASP A 86 -8.45 14.38 10.59
C ASP A 86 -6.99 14.74 10.94
N LYS A 87 -6.85 15.75 11.84
CA LYS A 87 -5.53 16.31 12.19
C LYS A 87 -4.66 15.38 13.02
N PHE A 88 -5.26 14.40 13.69
CA PHE A 88 -4.60 13.48 14.62
C PHE A 88 -4.55 12.07 14.10
N ASN A 89 -5.63 11.61 13.44
CA ASN A 89 -5.80 10.23 12.97
C ASN A 89 -5.70 10.09 11.44
N GLY A 90 -5.59 11.20 10.71
CA GLY A 90 -5.39 11.19 9.26
C GLY A 90 -3.96 10.80 8.87
N HIS A 91 -3.79 10.29 7.66
CA HIS A 91 -2.47 10.07 7.07
C HIS A 91 -1.70 11.39 6.93
N VAL A 92 -0.38 11.29 6.74
CA VAL A 92 0.53 12.45 6.81
C VAL A 92 0.09 13.62 5.92
N ILE A 93 -0.15 13.40 4.62
CA ILE A 93 -0.53 14.48 3.68
C ILE A 93 -1.86 15.12 4.05
N PRO A 94 -2.98 14.38 4.19
CA PRO A 94 -4.27 15.00 4.52
C PRO A 94 -4.26 15.68 5.89
N ALA A 95 -3.59 15.10 6.90
CA ALA A 95 -3.46 15.72 8.21
C ALA A 95 -2.66 17.02 8.15
N MET A 96 -1.58 17.08 7.38
CA MET A 96 -0.80 18.31 7.16
C MET A 96 -1.62 19.38 6.44
N ILE A 97 -2.33 19.03 5.36
CA ILE A 97 -3.22 19.96 4.66
C ILE A 97 -4.24 20.56 5.63
N SER A 98 -4.89 19.72 6.44
CA SER A 98 -5.86 20.17 7.43
C SER A 98 -5.25 21.12 8.47
N LYS A 99 -4.03 20.82 8.97
CA LYS A 99 -3.29 21.68 9.91
C LYS A 99 -2.95 23.04 9.29
N PHE A 100 -2.39 23.04 8.07
CA PHE A 100 -2.02 24.29 7.39
C PHE A 100 -3.23 25.16 7.07
N LEU A 101 -4.32 24.58 6.56
CA LEU A 101 -5.55 25.32 6.30
C LEU A 101 -6.15 25.91 7.57
N SER A 102 -6.13 25.15 8.67
CA SER A 102 -6.59 25.64 9.98
C SER A 102 -5.73 26.79 10.48
N ALA A 103 -4.41 26.69 10.37
CA ALA A 103 -3.49 27.76 10.76
C ALA A 103 -3.69 29.03 9.93
N LYS A 104 -3.86 28.89 8.61
CA LYS A 104 -4.17 30.02 7.71
C LYS A 104 -5.46 30.72 8.12
N ARG A 105 -6.54 29.96 8.38
CA ARG A 105 -7.83 30.52 8.82
C ARG A 105 -7.71 31.28 10.16
N LYS A 106 -6.89 30.74 11.08
CA LYS A 106 -6.65 31.34 12.40
C LYS A 106 -5.54 32.40 12.38
N LYS A 107 -4.96 32.71 11.23
CA LYS A 107 -3.84 33.65 11.06
C LYS A 107 -2.65 33.36 11.98
N LEU A 108 -2.38 32.08 12.23
CA LEU A 108 -1.22 31.66 13.02
C LEU A 108 0.07 31.85 12.23
N ARG A 109 1.13 32.32 12.93
CA ARG A 109 2.46 32.51 12.31
C ARG A 109 3.25 31.22 12.14
N SER A 110 2.93 30.20 12.91
CA SER A 110 3.60 28.90 12.88
C SER A 110 2.66 27.78 13.28
N ILE A 111 3.02 26.55 12.91
CA ILE A 111 2.35 25.33 13.34
C ILE A 111 3.38 24.31 13.85
N ASN A 112 2.97 23.49 14.80
CA ASN A 112 3.77 22.37 15.26
C ASN A 112 3.47 21.12 14.41
N LEU A 113 4.52 20.57 13.80
CA LEU A 113 4.46 19.28 13.13
C LEU A 113 5.03 18.19 14.07
N LEU A 114 4.41 17.02 14.05
CA LEU A 114 4.90 15.88 14.82
C LEU A 114 6.07 15.22 14.10
N GLY A 115 7.07 14.80 14.91
CA GLY A 115 8.23 14.10 14.41
C GLY A 115 9.46 14.98 14.21
N THR A 116 10.54 14.37 13.74
CA THR A 116 11.87 15.02 13.60
C THR A 116 12.11 15.66 12.24
N GLY A 117 11.22 15.45 11.26
CA GLY A 117 11.41 15.87 9.88
C GLY A 117 12.44 15.03 9.09
N LYS A 118 13.12 14.06 9.72
CA LYS A 118 14.14 13.22 9.07
C LYS A 118 13.59 12.10 8.18
N PRO A 119 12.44 11.45 8.47
CA PRO A 119 11.96 10.34 7.65
C PRO A 119 11.60 10.80 6.24
N ILE A 120 12.16 10.09 5.25
CA ILE A 120 11.78 10.22 3.84
C ILE A 120 10.67 9.22 3.55
N ARG A 121 9.66 9.63 2.80
CA ARG A 121 8.51 8.81 2.43
C ARG A 121 8.17 9.01 0.97
N GLU A 122 7.78 7.93 0.32
CA GLU A 122 7.19 7.98 -1.02
C GLU A 122 5.68 8.10 -0.90
N PHE A 123 5.10 8.89 -1.79
CA PHE A 123 3.65 9.12 -1.85
C PHE A 123 3.13 8.84 -3.26
N LEU A 124 1.95 8.26 -3.33
CA LEU A 124 1.28 7.92 -4.58
C LEU A 124 -0.14 8.48 -4.55
N HIS A 125 -0.51 9.25 -5.58
CA HIS A 125 -1.88 9.73 -5.69
C HIS A 125 -2.85 8.59 -6.04
N ALA A 126 -4.01 8.56 -5.41
CA ALA A 126 -5.00 7.49 -5.60
C ALA A 126 -5.40 7.28 -7.07
N SER A 127 -5.48 8.37 -7.87
CA SER A 127 -5.77 8.24 -9.31
C SER A 127 -4.66 7.55 -10.09
N ASP A 128 -3.39 7.70 -9.67
CA ASP A 128 -2.27 7.07 -10.36
C ASP A 128 -2.16 5.58 -9.97
N LEU A 129 -2.49 5.25 -8.71
CA LEU A 129 -2.70 3.85 -8.32
C LEU A 129 -3.83 3.20 -9.15
N ALA A 130 -4.97 3.88 -9.32
CA ALA A 130 -6.07 3.37 -10.13
C ALA A 130 -5.66 3.11 -11.59
N LYS A 131 -4.90 4.05 -12.20
CA LYS A 131 -4.32 3.84 -13.54
C LYS A 131 -3.38 2.64 -13.57
N SER A 132 -2.50 2.50 -12.58
CA SER A 132 -1.56 1.38 -12.47
C SER A 132 -2.30 0.03 -12.37
N ILE A 133 -3.39 -0.03 -11.61
CA ILE A 133 -4.26 -1.21 -11.53
C ILE A 133 -4.84 -1.55 -12.92
N ILE A 134 -5.42 -0.58 -13.62
CA ILE A 134 -5.99 -0.77 -14.96
C ILE A 134 -4.91 -1.22 -15.95
N MET A 135 -3.72 -0.65 -15.89
CA MET A 135 -2.58 -1.06 -16.73
C MET A 135 -2.16 -2.50 -16.42
N SER A 136 -2.07 -2.87 -15.14
CA SER A 136 -1.70 -4.22 -14.72
C SER A 136 -2.69 -5.29 -15.19
N LEU A 137 -3.97 -4.95 -15.29
CA LEU A 137 -4.99 -5.84 -15.86
C LEU A 137 -4.75 -6.14 -17.35
N LYS A 138 -4.08 -5.23 -18.07
CA LYS A 138 -3.84 -5.31 -19.52
C LYS A 138 -2.49 -5.93 -19.89
N PHE A 139 -1.53 -6.01 -18.95
CA PHE A 139 -0.20 -6.53 -19.24
C PHE A 139 -0.24 -8.03 -19.53
N PRO A 140 0.59 -8.53 -20.47
CA PRO A 140 0.74 -9.97 -20.71
C PRO A 140 1.20 -10.69 -19.43
N LYS A 141 0.64 -11.87 -19.13
CA LYS A 141 1.00 -12.71 -17.97
C LYS A 141 2.52 -12.88 -17.85
N LYS A 142 3.21 -13.13 -18.97
CA LYS A 142 4.66 -13.35 -19.06
C LYS A 142 5.55 -12.19 -18.58
N LYS A 143 5.00 -10.97 -18.45
CA LYS A 143 5.72 -9.77 -17.95
C LYS A 143 5.56 -9.54 -16.45
N LEU A 144 4.66 -10.26 -15.80
CA LEU A 144 4.28 -10.07 -14.40
C LEU A 144 4.69 -11.27 -13.53
N SER A 145 5.07 -12.38 -14.15
CA SER A 145 5.60 -13.56 -13.47
C SER A 145 7.12 -13.46 -13.35
N LYS A 146 7.60 -13.18 -12.17
CA LYS A 146 8.94 -13.54 -11.72
C LYS A 146 8.83 -14.32 -10.47
#